data_ac9e682ae235cf0fcdc802a215e48153
#
_entry.id   ac9e682ae235cf0fcdc802a215e48153
#
_cell.length_a   1.000
_cell.length_b   1.000
_cell.length_c   1.000
_cell.angle_alpha   90.00
_cell.angle_beta   90.00
_cell.angle_gamma   90.00
#
_symmetry.space_group_name_H-M   'P 1'
#
loop_
_entity.id
_entity.type
_entity.pdbx_description
1 polymer ?
#
loop_
_entity_poly.entity_id
_entity_poly.type
_entity_poly.pdbx_seq_one_letter_code
_entity_poly.pdbx_strand_id
1 'polypeptide(L)'
;MVNDLKNKTVVITGGAQGIGLATADKYLAKGAKVCILVDIDAKHGATAVNDLNGKYGNNRAEFIKCDVTADLEAVSSKIFNKYKTVDVLINNAGILNEHNLRKTIEINVTALMEWSVKFFDHMRKDNGGKGGTIINLASIYGFRVDPFLPIYQGSKFAVMGYTRSLGHKYRCERYGVRVVAVCPGFTDTILTTGVKVREDQIMQKDFEKMLEATPWQQVEDVAKAAVDVYEKAESGTAWLIEGSKPIVEV
;
A
#
# COMPACT_ATOMS: atom_id res chain seq x y z
N MET A 1 -11.58 -2.24 -20.17
CA MET A 1 -10.68 -1.11 -20.53
C MET A 1 -9.50 -1.13 -19.59
N VAL A 2 -8.28 -1.00 -20.12
CA VAL A 2 -7.07 -0.88 -19.27
C VAL A 2 -7.09 0.50 -18.61
N ASN A 3 -6.88 0.56 -17.29
CA ASN A 3 -6.78 1.84 -16.59
C ASN A 3 -5.40 2.46 -16.85
N ASP A 4 -5.39 3.73 -17.29
CA ASP A 4 -4.16 4.45 -17.61
C ASP A 4 -3.73 5.35 -16.43
N LEU A 5 -2.44 5.29 -16.09
CA LEU A 5 -1.83 6.14 -15.07
C LEU A 5 -1.53 7.57 -15.56
N LYS A 6 -1.62 7.83 -16.85
CA LYS A 6 -1.33 9.14 -17.43
C LYS A 6 -2.18 10.24 -16.80
N ASN A 7 -1.52 11.29 -16.34
CA ASN A 7 -2.11 12.46 -15.69
C ASN A 7 -2.83 12.18 -14.35
N LYS A 8 -2.60 11.03 -13.69
CA LYS A 8 -3.22 10.69 -12.41
C LYS A 8 -2.51 11.33 -11.23
N THR A 9 -3.28 11.78 -10.25
CA THR A 9 -2.83 12.22 -8.93
C THR A 9 -2.86 11.02 -7.99
N VAL A 10 -1.72 10.66 -7.43
CA VAL A 10 -1.53 9.45 -6.64
C VAL A 10 -1.08 9.82 -5.23
N VAL A 11 -1.70 9.25 -4.22
CA VAL A 11 -1.30 9.37 -2.80
C VAL A 11 -0.80 8.02 -2.33
N ILE A 12 0.37 7.99 -1.67
CA ILE A 12 1.01 6.76 -1.20
C ILE A 12 1.39 6.93 0.26
N THR A 13 0.77 6.17 1.17
CA THR A 13 1.18 6.10 2.57
C THR A 13 2.39 5.17 2.73
N GLY A 14 3.31 5.49 3.65
CA GLY A 14 4.59 4.79 3.73
C GLY A 14 5.43 4.98 2.46
N GLY A 15 5.38 6.18 1.86
CA GLY A 15 5.93 6.46 0.55
C GLY A 15 7.41 6.89 0.53
N ALA A 16 8.04 7.07 1.70
CA ALA A 16 9.41 7.59 1.77
C ALA A 16 10.50 6.57 1.41
N GLN A 17 10.19 5.28 1.44
CA GLN A 17 11.15 4.19 1.22
C GLN A 17 10.46 2.88 0.81
N GLY A 18 11.25 1.86 0.50
CA GLY A 18 10.79 0.50 0.25
C GLY A 18 9.77 0.40 -0.90
N ILE A 19 8.74 -0.42 -0.71
CA ILE A 19 7.70 -0.68 -1.72
C ILE A 19 6.98 0.62 -2.13
N GLY A 20 6.68 1.50 -1.17
CA GLY A 20 5.97 2.75 -1.43
C GLY A 20 6.75 3.68 -2.37
N LEU A 21 8.04 3.87 -2.12
CA LEU A 21 8.91 4.68 -2.98
C LEU A 21 9.09 4.06 -4.37
N ALA A 22 9.37 2.75 -4.43
CA ALA A 22 9.49 2.03 -5.70
C ALA A 22 8.19 2.11 -6.52
N THR A 23 7.03 2.06 -5.85
CA THR A 23 5.73 2.23 -6.51
C THR A 23 5.57 3.65 -7.06
N ALA A 24 5.95 4.68 -6.30
CA ALA A 24 5.94 6.07 -6.79
C ALA A 24 6.81 6.22 -8.06
N ASP A 25 8.01 5.65 -8.05
CA ASP A 25 8.92 5.65 -9.21
C ASP A 25 8.26 5.02 -10.45
N LYS A 26 7.67 3.84 -10.31
CA LYS A 26 6.99 3.15 -11.44
C LYS A 26 5.75 3.90 -11.93
N TYR A 27 4.96 4.49 -11.03
CA TYR A 27 3.78 5.27 -11.39
C TYR A 27 4.15 6.56 -12.15
N LEU A 28 5.21 7.26 -11.72
CA LEU A 28 5.74 8.42 -12.44
C LEU A 28 6.30 8.04 -13.81
N ALA A 29 7.00 6.91 -13.90
CA ALA A 29 7.49 6.38 -15.19
C ALA A 29 6.34 6.06 -16.16
N LYS A 30 5.18 5.65 -15.65
CA LYS A 30 3.94 5.41 -16.43
C LYS A 30 3.12 6.69 -16.70
N GLY A 31 3.63 7.87 -16.34
CA GLY A 31 3.01 9.16 -16.69
C GLY A 31 2.05 9.71 -15.64
N ALA A 32 2.02 9.17 -14.41
CA ALA A 32 1.27 9.80 -13.33
C ALA A 32 1.65 11.29 -13.23
N LYS A 33 0.68 12.16 -13.00
CA LYS A 33 0.89 13.61 -12.92
C LYS A 33 1.78 13.97 -11.73
N VAL A 34 1.45 13.41 -10.57
CA VAL A 34 2.16 13.62 -9.32
C VAL A 34 1.95 12.45 -8.37
N CYS A 35 3.00 12.07 -7.64
CA CYS A 35 2.92 11.18 -6.50
C CYS A 35 3.13 11.96 -5.21
N ILE A 36 2.15 11.93 -4.30
CA ILE A 36 2.21 12.52 -2.98
C ILE A 36 2.63 11.43 -2.00
N LEU A 37 3.87 11.53 -1.50
CA LEU A 37 4.45 10.60 -0.54
C LEU A 37 4.09 11.04 0.86
N VAL A 38 3.34 10.22 1.57
CA VAL A 38 2.88 10.46 2.94
C VAL A 38 3.63 9.50 3.85
N ASP A 39 4.45 10.01 4.77
CA ASP A 39 5.29 9.18 5.63
C ASP A 39 5.66 9.91 6.93
N ILE A 40 5.96 9.15 7.98
CA ILE A 40 6.44 9.69 9.24
C ILE A 40 7.93 10.11 9.16
N ASP A 41 8.70 9.50 8.24
CA ASP A 41 10.12 9.73 8.08
C ASP A 41 10.41 10.94 7.16
N ALA A 42 10.55 12.10 7.77
CA ALA A 42 10.80 13.34 7.05
C ALA A 42 12.16 13.35 6.30
N LYS A 43 13.16 12.65 6.83
CA LYS A 43 14.50 12.62 6.23
C LYS A 43 14.49 11.84 4.92
N HIS A 44 14.01 10.60 4.94
CA HIS A 44 13.89 9.79 3.74
C HIS A 44 12.88 10.39 2.76
N GLY A 45 11.77 10.97 3.25
CA GLY A 45 10.79 11.65 2.41
C GLY A 45 11.35 12.81 1.60
N ALA A 46 12.20 13.64 2.21
CA ALA A 46 12.87 14.74 1.50
C ALA A 46 13.84 14.23 0.42
N THR A 47 14.63 13.20 0.72
CA THR A 47 15.52 12.56 -0.26
C THR A 47 14.73 11.96 -1.42
N ALA A 48 13.69 11.18 -1.12
CA ALA A 48 12.84 10.55 -2.11
C ALA A 48 12.23 11.55 -3.12
N VAL A 49 11.72 12.67 -2.62
CA VAL A 49 11.17 13.73 -3.49
C VAL A 49 12.24 14.36 -4.37
N ASN A 50 13.43 14.63 -3.83
CA ASN A 50 14.54 15.20 -4.61
C ASN A 50 14.94 14.25 -5.75
N ASP A 51 15.09 12.96 -5.47
CA ASP A 51 15.47 11.95 -6.45
C ASP A 51 14.39 11.77 -7.53
N LEU A 52 13.13 11.65 -7.14
CA LEU A 52 12.02 11.52 -8.08
C LEU A 52 11.85 12.77 -8.95
N ASN A 53 11.94 13.95 -8.37
CA ASN A 53 11.86 15.20 -9.13
C ASN A 53 13.09 15.42 -10.03
N GLY A 54 14.28 15.00 -9.61
CA GLY A 54 15.47 14.97 -10.47
C GLY A 54 15.30 14.07 -11.69
N LYS A 55 14.62 12.93 -11.51
CA LYS A 55 14.40 11.93 -12.56
C LYS A 55 13.25 12.27 -13.52
N TYR A 56 12.14 12.80 -13.00
CA TYR A 56 10.89 12.97 -13.77
C TYR A 56 10.50 14.43 -14.02
N GLY A 57 11.24 15.38 -13.49
CA GLY A 57 10.98 16.82 -13.59
C GLY A 57 10.33 17.38 -12.33
N ASN A 58 10.41 18.70 -12.18
CA ASN A 58 9.93 19.41 -11.00
C ASN A 58 8.42 19.19 -10.77
N ASN A 59 8.04 19.12 -9.48
CA ASN A 59 6.65 18.97 -9.03
C ASN A 59 5.97 17.63 -9.43
N ARG A 60 6.76 16.60 -9.74
CA ARG A 60 6.24 15.27 -10.02
C ARG A 60 6.12 14.43 -8.74
N ALA A 61 6.86 14.76 -7.71
CA ALA A 61 6.74 14.19 -6.38
C ALA A 61 6.61 15.28 -5.32
N GLU A 62 5.80 15.04 -4.29
CA GLU A 62 5.66 15.87 -3.09
C GLU A 62 5.71 15.01 -1.85
N PHE A 63 6.29 15.50 -0.77
CA PHE A 63 6.32 14.83 0.51
C PHE A 63 5.46 15.56 1.55
N ILE A 64 4.69 14.80 2.32
CA ILE A 64 3.95 15.30 3.48
C ILE A 64 4.29 14.41 4.67
N LYS A 65 4.94 15.00 5.69
CA LYS A 65 5.17 14.30 6.96
C LYS A 65 3.82 14.00 7.62
N CYS A 66 3.62 12.73 8.02
CA CYS A 66 2.34 12.27 8.54
C CYS A 66 2.52 11.00 9.36
N ASP A 67 1.97 10.98 10.55
CA ASP A 67 1.62 9.75 11.25
C ASP A 67 0.22 9.33 10.76
N VAL A 68 0.14 8.19 10.06
CA VAL A 68 -1.14 7.71 9.47
C VAL A 68 -2.22 7.45 10.50
N THR A 69 -1.86 7.29 11.78
CA THR A 69 -2.78 7.04 12.89
C THR A 69 -3.33 8.32 13.53
N ALA A 70 -2.72 9.49 13.26
CA ALA A 70 -3.06 10.74 13.95
C ALA A 70 -3.42 11.89 12.98
N ASP A 71 -2.78 11.96 11.81
CA ASP A 71 -2.79 13.18 10.99
C ASP A 71 -3.76 13.12 9.79
N LEU A 72 -4.60 12.07 9.68
CA LEU A 72 -5.48 11.84 8.51
C LEU A 72 -6.26 13.09 8.10
N GLU A 73 -6.95 13.74 9.03
CA GLU A 73 -7.84 14.87 8.71
C GLU A 73 -7.07 16.08 8.17
N ALA A 74 -5.95 16.42 8.82
CA ALA A 74 -5.11 17.55 8.40
C ALA A 74 -4.47 17.29 7.04
N VAL A 75 -3.92 16.08 6.85
CA VAL A 75 -3.19 15.71 5.62
C VAL A 75 -4.15 15.53 4.45
N SER A 76 -5.27 14.84 4.63
CA SER A 76 -6.27 14.67 3.56
C SER A 76 -6.86 16.02 3.13
N SER A 77 -7.20 16.90 4.06
CA SER A 77 -7.68 18.25 3.76
C SER A 77 -6.67 19.05 2.95
N LYS A 78 -5.39 19.01 3.32
CA LYS A 78 -4.30 19.67 2.56
C LYS A 78 -4.21 19.14 1.13
N ILE A 79 -4.27 17.82 0.96
CA ILE A 79 -4.23 17.16 -0.36
C ILE A 79 -5.44 17.56 -1.21
N PHE A 80 -6.65 17.43 -0.67
CA PHE A 80 -7.90 17.72 -1.40
C PHE A 80 -8.02 19.20 -1.77
N ASN A 81 -7.58 20.11 -0.90
CA ASN A 81 -7.56 21.53 -1.20
C ASN A 81 -6.58 21.89 -2.33
N LYS A 82 -5.42 21.24 -2.38
CA LYS A 82 -4.39 21.51 -3.40
C LYS A 82 -4.73 20.88 -4.75
N TYR A 83 -5.10 19.59 -4.75
CA TYR A 83 -5.22 18.81 -5.97
C TYR A 83 -6.65 18.68 -6.50
N LYS A 84 -7.67 18.99 -5.67
CA LYS A 84 -9.10 18.89 -5.98
C LYS A 84 -9.58 17.47 -6.33
N THR A 85 -8.81 16.72 -7.10
CA THR A 85 -9.09 15.33 -7.49
C THR A 85 -7.89 14.47 -7.13
N VAL A 86 -8.13 13.39 -6.41
CA VAL A 86 -7.17 12.29 -6.21
C VAL A 86 -7.70 11.09 -6.96
N ASP A 87 -6.89 10.53 -7.84
CA ASP A 87 -7.29 9.39 -8.69
C ASP A 87 -6.95 8.05 -8.06
N VAL A 88 -5.84 8.00 -7.29
CA VAL A 88 -5.33 6.75 -6.69
C VAL A 88 -4.87 7.00 -5.25
N LEU A 89 -5.34 6.16 -4.34
CA LEU A 89 -4.76 6.00 -3.01
C LEU A 89 -4.08 4.64 -2.94
N ILE A 90 -2.83 4.61 -2.45
CA ILE A 90 -2.10 3.39 -2.14
C ILE A 90 -1.85 3.36 -0.65
N ASN A 91 -2.57 2.52 0.08
CA ASN A 91 -2.36 2.25 1.48
C ASN A 91 -1.22 1.23 1.63
N ASN A 92 0.01 1.75 1.73
CA ASN A 92 1.20 0.93 1.84
C ASN A 92 1.85 1.00 3.24
N ALA A 93 1.58 2.04 4.03
CA ALA A 93 2.10 2.14 5.39
C ALA A 93 1.73 0.89 6.21
N GLY A 94 2.72 0.34 6.91
CA GLY A 94 2.54 -0.84 7.74
C GLY A 94 3.79 -1.18 8.55
N ILE A 95 3.59 -1.98 9.59
CA ILE A 95 4.66 -2.52 10.43
C ILE A 95 4.51 -4.03 10.62
N LEU A 96 5.62 -4.68 10.95
CA LEU A 96 5.66 -6.05 11.41
C LEU A 96 6.24 -6.06 12.81
N ASN A 97 5.38 -6.16 13.83
CA ASN A 97 5.81 -6.14 15.23
C ASN A 97 4.91 -7.05 16.07
N GLU A 98 5.39 -8.27 16.35
CA GLU A 98 4.69 -9.27 17.13
C GLU A 98 4.67 -8.95 18.65
N HIS A 99 5.47 -7.99 19.11
CA HIS A 99 5.52 -7.58 20.51
C HIS A 99 4.60 -6.40 20.85
N ASN A 100 3.98 -5.77 19.85
CA ASN A 100 3.05 -4.67 20.07
C ASN A 100 1.76 -4.82 19.23
N LEU A 101 0.87 -5.66 19.73
CA LEU A 101 -0.44 -5.95 19.11
C LEU A 101 -1.22 -4.66 18.78
N ARG A 102 -1.37 -3.76 19.75
CA ARG A 102 -2.20 -2.55 19.57
C ARG A 102 -1.66 -1.69 18.43
N LYS A 103 -0.35 -1.41 18.43
CA LYS A 103 0.28 -0.60 17.40
C LYS A 103 0.23 -1.26 16.03
N THR A 104 0.40 -2.59 15.97
CA THR A 104 0.30 -3.33 14.71
C THR A 104 -1.11 -3.25 14.12
N ILE A 105 -2.15 -3.44 14.93
CA ILE A 105 -3.54 -3.32 14.47
C ILE A 105 -3.89 -1.87 14.13
N GLU A 106 -3.45 -0.91 14.93
CA GLU A 106 -3.72 0.51 14.69
C GLU A 106 -3.18 0.99 13.34
N ILE A 107 -1.92 0.64 13.00
CA ILE A 107 -1.29 1.06 11.75
C ILE A 107 -1.79 0.22 10.58
N ASN A 108 -1.72 -1.13 10.69
CA ASN A 108 -1.98 -2.01 9.55
C ASN A 108 -3.45 -2.14 9.19
N VAL A 109 -4.36 -1.90 10.14
CA VAL A 109 -5.80 -2.12 9.97
C VAL A 109 -6.57 -0.83 10.13
N THR A 110 -6.58 -0.24 11.33
CA THR A 110 -7.43 0.92 11.63
C THR A 110 -7.10 2.10 10.72
N ALA A 111 -5.84 2.53 10.70
CA ALA A 111 -5.42 3.64 9.84
C ALA A 111 -5.68 3.36 8.36
N LEU A 112 -5.36 2.15 7.87
CA LEU A 112 -5.64 1.77 6.47
C LEU A 112 -7.14 1.90 6.15
N MET A 113 -8.01 1.44 7.05
CA MET A 113 -9.47 1.54 6.85
C MET A 113 -9.95 2.99 6.88
N GLU A 114 -9.47 3.80 7.81
CA GLU A 114 -9.82 5.22 7.93
C GLU A 114 -9.37 6.02 6.70
N TRP A 115 -8.14 5.81 6.23
CA TRP A 115 -7.64 6.41 4.98
C TRP A 115 -8.48 5.96 3.79
N SER A 116 -8.82 4.67 3.71
CA SER A 116 -9.67 4.14 2.63
C SER A 116 -11.05 4.80 2.64
N VAL A 117 -11.71 4.92 3.79
CA VAL A 117 -13.03 5.55 3.90
C VAL A 117 -12.96 7.03 3.50
N LYS A 118 -12.00 7.77 4.04
CA LYS A 118 -11.81 9.20 3.75
C LYS A 118 -11.63 9.49 2.27
N PHE A 119 -10.76 8.70 1.61
CA PHE A 119 -10.50 8.86 0.19
C PHE A 119 -11.62 8.28 -0.68
N PHE A 120 -12.28 7.20 -0.25
CA PHE A 120 -13.46 6.68 -0.92
C PHE A 120 -14.55 7.75 -1.00
N ASP A 121 -14.85 8.45 0.12
CA ASP A 121 -15.84 9.51 0.16
C ASP A 121 -15.46 10.73 -0.70
N HIS A 122 -14.17 11.04 -0.83
CA HIS A 122 -13.70 12.08 -1.73
C HIS A 122 -13.81 11.67 -3.22
N MET A 123 -13.59 10.38 -3.52
CA MET A 123 -13.59 9.86 -4.90
C MET A 123 -14.99 9.53 -5.43
N ARG A 124 -15.95 9.16 -4.56
CA ARG A 124 -17.23 8.61 -4.99
C ARG A 124 -18.08 9.62 -5.79
N LYS A 125 -18.68 9.10 -6.89
CA LYS A 125 -19.39 9.93 -7.89
C LYS A 125 -20.64 10.59 -7.33
N ASP A 126 -21.37 9.90 -6.46
CA ASP A 126 -22.61 10.44 -5.85
C ASP A 126 -22.33 11.53 -4.81
N ASN A 127 -21.07 11.73 -4.41
CA ASN A 127 -20.60 12.82 -3.55
C ASN A 127 -19.79 13.88 -4.33
N GLY A 128 -19.94 13.97 -5.64
CA GLY A 128 -19.27 14.96 -6.49
C GLY A 128 -17.85 14.57 -6.94
N GLY A 129 -17.34 13.42 -6.54
CA GLY A 129 -16.05 12.87 -6.99
C GLY A 129 -16.11 12.34 -8.42
N LYS A 130 -14.96 11.99 -8.98
CA LYS A 130 -14.83 11.48 -10.37
C LYS A 130 -14.65 9.97 -10.45
N GLY A 131 -14.77 9.26 -9.36
CA GLY A 131 -14.31 7.90 -9.22
C GLY A 131 -12.82 7.83 -8.91
N GLY A 132 -12.30 6.64 -8.71
CA GLY A 132 -10.88 6.44 -8.41
C GLY A 132 -10.53 4.98 -8.09
N THR A 133 -9.30 4.77 -7.65
CA THR A 133 -8.82 3.45 -7.25
C THR A 133 -8.12 3.52 -5.90
N ILE A 134 -8.46 2.59 -5.01
CA ILE A 134 -7.75 2.35 -3.74
C ILE A 134 -7.03 1.01 -3.86
N ILE A 135 -5.72 1.03 -3.61
CA ILE A 135 -4.89 -0.17 -3.59
C ILE A 135 -4.40 -0.38 -2.15
N ASN A 136 -4.73 -1.51 -1.56
CA ASN A 136 -4.32 -1.87 -0.22
C ASN A 136 -3.15 -2.88 -0.29
N LEU A 137 -2.02 -2.56 0.36
CA LEU A 137 -0.90 -3.50 0.51
C LEU A 137 -1.26 -4.49 1.62
N ALA A 138 -1.75 -5.67 1.20
CA ALA A 138 -1.94 -6.82 2.07
C ALA A 138 -0.61 -7.56 2.29
N SER A 139 -0.58 -8.86 2.07
CA SER A 139 0.58 -9.76 2.14
C SER A 139 0.14 -11.15 1.68
N ILE A 140 1.07 -12.06 1.40
CA ILE A 140 0.81 -13.51 1.39
C ILE A 140 0.15 -13.95 2.69
N TYR A 141 0.47 -13.29 3.79
CA TYR A 141 -0.13 -13.50 5.11
C TYR A 141 -1.55 -12.92 5.28
N GLY A 142 -2.16 -12.47 4.22
CA GLY A 142 -3.59 -12.17 4.18
C GLY A 142 -4.47 -13.36 3.77
N PHE A 143 -3.86 -14.49 3.34
CA PHE A 143 -4.56 -15.71 2.92
C PHE A 143 -3.77 -17.01 3.17
N ARG A 144 -2.48 -16.93 3.53
CA ARG A 144 -1.67 -18.06 4.00
C ARG A 144 -1.42 -17.94 5.49
N VAL A 145 -1.19 -19.08 6.14
CA VAL A 145 -0.95 -19.16 7.59
C VAL A 145 0.33 -19.93 7.84
N ASP A 146 1.15 -19.42 8.75
CA ASP A 146 2.25 -20.12 9.39
C ASP A 146 2.21 -19.86 10.92
N PRO A 147 3.00 -20.53 11.73
CA PRO A 147 2.93 -20.38 13.19
C PRO A 147 3.67 -19.13 13.73
N PHE A 148 4.41 -18.38 12.93
CA PHE A 148 5.45 -17.47 13.43
C PHE A 148 4.97 -16.04 13.72
N LEU A 149 4.02 -15.52 12.94
CA LEU A 149 3.64 -14.11 12.95
C LEU A 149 2.12 -13.91 13.10
N PRO A 150 1.49 -14.42 14.18
CA PRO A 150 0.02 -14.44 14.29
C PRO A 150 -0.63 -13.06 14.35
N ILE A 151 0.02 -12.05 14.94
CA ILE A 151 -0.52 -10.67 15.01
C ILE A 151 -0.47 -10.01 13.63
N TYR A 152 0.66 -10.12 12.95
CA TYR A 152 0.81 -9.58 11.60
C TYR A 152 -0.14 -10.26 10.61
N GLN A 153 -0.22 -11.60 10.64
CA GLN A 153 -1.15 -12.37 9.81
C GLN A 153 -2.59 -11.92 10.07
N GLY A 154 -3.02 -11.87 11.33
CA GLY A 154 -4.35 -11.39 11.68
C GLY A 154 -4.66 -10.01 11.12
N SER A 155 -3.68 -9.08 11.16
CA SER A 155 -3.82 -7.75 10.56
C SER A 155 -4.00 -7.81 9.03
N LYS A 156 -3.27 -8.68 8.35
CA LYS A 156 -3.33 -8.79 6.88
C LYS A 156 -4.56 -9.56 6.39
N PHE A 157 -5.07 -10.54 7.16
CA PHE A 157 -6.40 -11.13 6.91
C PHE A 157 -7.51 -10.07 7.03
N ALA A 158 -7.44 -9.17 8.01
CA ALA A 158 -8.39 -8.06 8.13
C ALA A 158 -8.37 -7.15 6.88
N VAL A 159 -7.19 -6.80 6.37
CA VAL A 159 -7.03 -6.01 5.13
C VAL A 159 -7.66 -6.71 3.94
N MET A 160 -7.48 -8.04 3.80
CA MET A 160 -8.08 -8.81 2.71
C MET A 160 -9.60 -8.81 2.77
N GLY A 161 -10.20 -9.11 3.94
CA GLY A 161 -11.65 -9.08 4.13
C GLY A 161 -12.23 -7.70 3.85
N TYR A 162 -11.59 -6.65 4.38
CA TYR A 162 -11.98 -5.27 4.15
C TYR A 162 -11.93 -4.88 2.67
N THR A 163 -10.82 -5.20 1.98
CA THR A 163 -10.64 -4.88 0.55
C THR A 163 -11.72 -5.53 -0.30
N ARG A 164 -12.00 -6.82 -0.10
CA ARG A 164 -13.05 -7.53 -0.83
C ARG A 164 -14.44 -6.96 -0.59
N SER A 165 -14.73 -6.57 0.66
CA SER A 165 -16.02 -5.96 1.02
C SER A 165 -16.18 -4.54 0.47
N LEU A 166 -15.20 -3.65 0.70
CA LEU A 166 -15.26 -2.27 0.21
C LEU A 166 -15.24 -2.22 -1.33
N GLY A 167 -14.47 -3.12 -1.96
CA GLY A 167 -14.33 -3.26 -3.41
C GLY A 167 -15.42 -4.10 -4.06
N HIS A 168 -16.43 -4.59 -3.32
CA HIS A 168 -17.48 -5.41 -3.91
C HIS A 168 -18.10 -4.76 -5.15
N LYS A 169 -18.37 -5.54 -6.18
CA LYS A 169 -18.89 -5.08 -7.48
C LYS A 169 -20.06 -4.10 -7.33
N TYR A 170 -21.03 -4.41 -6.47
CA TYR A 170 -22.17 -3.52 -6.17
C TYR A 170 -21.75 -2.11 -5.77
N ARG A 171 -20.69 -1.98 -4.94
CA ARG A 171 -20.20 -0.68 -4.47
C ARG A 171 -19.42 0.05 -5.59
N CYS A 172 -18.60 -0.69 -6.31
CA CYS A 172 -17.83 -0.14 -7.43
C CYS A 172 -18.74 0.42 -8.53
N GLU A 173 -19.75 -0.32 -8.93
CA GLU A 173 -20.75 0.12 -9.93
C GLU A 173 -21.54 1.33 -9.46
N ARG A 174 -21.93 1.35 -8.18
CA ARG A 174 -22.73 2.43 -7.61
C ARG A 174 -21.94 3.72 -7.41
N TYR A 175 -20.71 3.63 -6.91
CA TYR A 175 -19.92 4.78 -6.47
C TYR A 175 -18.77 5.16 -7.39
N GLY A 176 -18.41 4.29 -8.31
CA GLY A 176 -17.32 4.51 -9.27
C GLY A 176 -15.93 4.43 -8.63
N VAL A 177 -15.79 3.84 -7.44
CA VAL A 177 -14.50 3.65 -6.76
C VAL A 177 -14.16 2.18 -6.74
N ARG A 178 -13.02 1.85 -7.32
CA ARG A 178 -12.44 0.51 -7.36
C ARG A 178 -11.52 0.31 -6.17
N VAL A 179 -11.60 -0.84 -5.50
CA VAL A 179 -10.71 -1.18 -4.38
C VAL A 179 -10.13 -2.56 -4.61
N VAL A 180 -8.81 -2.69 -4.55
CA VAL A 180 -8.06 -3.92 -4.84
C VAL A 180 -6.93 -4.14 -3.84
N ALA A 181 -6.43 -5.36 -3.71
CA ALA A 181 -5.26 -5.65 -2.89
C ALA A 181 -4.08 -6.15 -3.71
N VAL A 182 -2.87 -5.74 -3.32
CA VAL A 182 -1.61 -6.37 -3.68
C VAL A 182 -1.13 -7.18 -2.48
N CYS A 183 -0.75 -8.43 -2.71
CA CYS A 183 -0.32 -9.38 -1.69
C CYS A 183 1.15 -9.78 -1.94
N PRO A 184 2.13 -8.98 -1.47
CA PRO A 184 3.53 -9.33 -1.63
C PRO A 184 3.91 -10.58 -0.82
N GLY A 185 4.79 -11.41 -1.40
CA GLY A 185 5.63 -12.33 -0.66
C GLY A 185 6.74 -11.61 0.09
N PHE A 186 7.70 -12.37 0.60
CA PHE A 186 8.85 -11.79 1.29
C PHE A 186 9.64 -10.89 0.34
N THR A 187 9.71 -9.61 0.72
CA THR A 187 10.33 -8.55 -0.08
C THR A 187 11.46 -7.93 0.73
N ASP A 188 12.61 -7.71 0.10
CA ASP A 188 13.77 -7.10 0.75
C ASP A 188 13.49 -5.64 1.10
N THR A 189 13.21 -5.40 2.37
CA THR A 189 12.83 -4.09 2.94
C THR A 189 13.24 -3.99 4.40
N ILE A 190 13.25 -2.77 4.93
CA ILE A 190 13.45 -2.55 6.38
C ILE A 190 12.38 -3.30 7.21
N LEU A 191 11.16 -3.44 6.71
CA LEU A 191 10.06 -4.14 7.40
C LEU A 191 10.41 -5.61 7.70
N THR A 192 11.15 -6.26 6.81
CA THR A 192 11.54 -7.68 6.92
C THR A 192 12.90 -7.90 7.58
N THR A 193 13.62 -6.80 7.88
CA THR A 193 14.94 -6.86 8.51
C THR A 193 14.80 -7.05 10.02
N GLY A 194 15.45 -8.10 10.57
CA GLY A 194 15.53 -8.32 12.01
C GLY A 194 14.19 -8.64 12.69
N VAL A 195 13.25 -9.21 11.95
CA VAL A 195 11.96 -9.66 12.49
C VAL A 195 12.16 -10.64 13.63
N LYS A 196 11.44 -10.42 14.72
CA LYS A 196 11.45 -11.28 15.89
C LYS A 196 10.07 -11.91 16.11
N VAL A 197 10.07 -13.24 16.26
CA VAL A 197 8.89 -13.95 16.77
C VAL A 197 8.67 -13.61 18.24
N ARG A 198 7.47 -13.81 18.73
CA ARG A 198 7.08 -13.38 20.07
C ARG A 198 7.52 -14.34 21.17
N GLU A 199 7.56 -15.62 20.88
CA GLU A 199 7.64 -16.68 21.89
C GLU A 199 9.06 -16.90 22.41
N ASP A 200 9.88 -17.68 21.75
CA ASP A 200 11.18 -18.09 22.26
C ASP A 200 12.27 -18.22 21.16
N GLN A 201 13.50 -18.53 21.60
CA GLN A 201 14.64 -18.67 20.69
C GLN A 201 14.57 -19.89 19.77
N ILE A 202 13.84 -20.95 20.15
CA ILE A 202 13.67 -22.16 19.33
C ILE A 202 12.81 -21.76 18.14
N MET A 203 11.66 -21.16 18.41
CA MET A 203 10.75 -20.67 17.36
C MET A 203 11.41 -19.62 16.47
N GLN A 204 12.26 -18.74 17.02
CA GLN A 204 13.03 -17.79 16.24
C GLN A 204 13.96 -18.49 15.22
N LYS A 205 14.66 -19.55 15.63
CA LYS A 205 15.52 -20.34 14.74
C LYS A 205 14.72 -21.06 13.64
N ASP A 206 13.55 -21.60 13.99
CA ASP A 206 12.68 -22.25 13.02
C ASP A 206 12.13 -21.23 11.99
N PHE A 207 11.80 -20.02 12.44
CA PHE A 207 11.43 -18.91 11.57
C PHE A 207 12.57 -18.52 10.62
N GLU A 208 13.79 -18.33 11.16
CA GLU A 208 14.98 -18.00 10.35
C GLU A 208 15.26 -19.08 9.30
N LYS A 209 15.16 -20.37 9.67
CA LYS A 209 15.28 -21.49 8.72
C LYS A 209 14.18 -21.48 7.65
N MET A 210 12.96 -21.13 8.01
CA MET A 210 11.88 -20.98 7.04
C MET A 210 12.18 -19.85 6.05
N LEU A 211 12.72 -18.72 6.53
CA LEU A 211 13.11 -17.59 5.67
C LEU A 211 14.19 -17.96 4.64
N GLU A 212 15.14 -18.85 4.98
CA GLU A 212 16.16 -19.33 4.05
C GLU A 212 15.57 -20.11 2.86
N ALA A 213 14.45 -20.79 3.07
CA ALA A 213 13.75 -21.56 2.03
C ALA A 213 12.70 -20.74 1.26
N THR A 214 12.44 -19.51 1.70
CA THR A 214 11.37 -18.67 1.14
C THR A 214 11.87 -17.93 -0.11
N PRO A 215 11.06 -17.82 -1.17
CA PRO A 215 11.41 -17.03 -2.34
C PRO A 215 11.32 -15.52 -2.00
N TRP A 216 12.47 -14.87 -2.00
CA TRP A 216 12.58 -13.42 -1.83
C TRP A 216 12.43 -12.67 -3.15
N GLN A 217 12.01 -11.42 -3.07
CA GLN A 217 11.89 -10.51 -4.22
C GLN A 217 12.31 -9.09 -3.85
N GLN A 218 12.52 -8.27 -4.87
CA GLN A 218 12.90 -6.87 -4.71
C GLN A 218 11.66 -5.96 -4.66
N VAL A 219 11.81 -4.75 -4.12
CA VAL A 219 10.72 -3.77 -4.07
C VAL A 219 10.20 -3.38 -5.45
N GLU A 220 11.07 -3.42 -6.48
CA GLU A 220 10.73 -3.15 -7.87
C GLU A 220 9.74 -4.16 -8.46
N ASP A 221 9.80 -5.42 -8.03
CA ASP A 221 8.86 -6.47 -8.45
C ASP A 221 7.46 -6.18 -7.94
N VAL A 222 7.37 -5.79 -6.66
CA VAL A 222 6.09 -5.39 -6.03
C VAL A 222 5.55 -4.10 -6.66
N ALA A 223 6.41 -3.14 -6.94
CA ALA A 223 6.03 -1.90 -7.60
C ALA A 223 5.50 -2.13 -9.02
N LYS A 224 6.12 -3.04 -9.78
CA LYS A 224 5.62 -3.48 -11.09
C LYS A 224 4.27 -4.18 -10.96
N ALA A 225 4.13 -5.08 -9.98
CA ALA A 225 2.85 -5.73 -9.69
C ALA A 225 1.76 -4.71 -9.34
N ALA A 226 2.05 -3.66 -8.57
CA ALA A 226 1.09 -2.60 -8.25
C ALA A 226 0.63 -1.84 -9.52
N VAL A 227 1.51 -1.65 -10.51
CA VAL A 227 1.12 -1.10 -11.83
C VAL A 227 0.22 -2.07 -12.57
N ASP A 228 0.59 -3.35 -12.68
CA ASP A 228 -0.20 -4.37 -13.38
C ASP A 228 -1.59 -4.51 -12.75
N VAL A 229 -1.69 -4.52 -11.41
CA VAL A 229 -2.96 -4.56 -10.66
C VAL A 229 -3.78 -3.29 -10.93
N TYR A 230 -3.16 -2.11 -10.92
CA TYR A 230 -3.86 -0.87 -11.27
C TYR A 230 -4.45 -0.94 -12.70
N GLU A 231 -3.67 -1.40 -13.66
CA GLU A 231 -4.08 -1.43 -15.07
C GLU A 231 -5.18 -2.47 -15.35
N LYS A 232 -5.16 -3.65 -14.67
CA LYS A 232 -5.91 -4.85 -15.10
C LYS A 232 -6.94 -5.36 -14.10
N ALA A 233 -6.74 -5.14 -12.77
CA ALA A 233 -7.54 -5.80 -11.75
C ALA A 233 -8.99 -5.29 -11.70
N GLU A 234 -9.93 -6.19 -11.47
CA GLU A 234 -11.30 -5.86 -11.13
C GLU A 234 -11.43 -5.45 -9.67
N SER A 235 -12.47 -4.70 -9.33
CA SER A 235 -12.72 -4.28 -7.95
C SER A 235 -13.09 -5.47 -7.06
N GLY A 236 -12.56 -5.49 -5.85
CA GLY A 236 -12.76 -6.56 -4.87
C GLY A 236 -11.78 -7.72 -5.00
N THR A 237 -10.86 -7.68 -5.97
CA THR A 237 -9.86 -8.75 -6.18
C THR A 237 -8.57 -8.50 -5.42
N ALA A 238 -7.79 -9.55 -5.21
CA ALA A 238 -6.50 -9.53 -4.55
C ALA A 238 -5.47 -10.33 -5.36
N TRP A 239 -4.25 -9.81 -5.45
CA TRP A 239 -3.24 -10.30 -6.39
C TRP A 239 -1.91 -10.57 -5.70
N LEU A 240 -1.48 -11.83 -5.76
CA LEU A 240 -0.19 -12.29 -5.28
C LEU A 240 0.94 -11.85 -6.20
N ILE A 241 2.03 -11.35 -5.62
CA ILE A 241 3.36 -11.24 -6.21
C ILE A 241 4.38 -11.91 -5.29
N GLU A 242 5.05 -12.94 -5.75
CA GLU A 242 5.99 -13.73 -4.95
C GLU A 242 7.15 -14.24 -5.81
N GLY A 243 8.38 -14.04 -5.33
CA GLY A 243 9.61 -14.53 -5.98
C GLY A 243 9.77 -13.99 -7.40
N SER A 244 9.43 -12.73 -7.63
CA SER A 244 9.53 -12.04 -8.93
C SER A 244 8.72 -12.70 -10.07
N LYS A 245 7.76 -13.58 -9.74
CA LYS A 245 6.89 -14.25 -10.72
C LYS A 245 5.75 -13.33 -11.18
N PRO A 246 5.08 -13.62 -12.30
CA PRO A 246 3.87 -12.89 -12.70
C PRO A 246 2.81 -12.90 -11.61
N ILE A 247 2.01 -11.82 -11.54
CA ILE A 247 0.90 -11.70 -10.58
C ILE A 247 -0.17 -12.76 -10.82
N VAL A 248 -0.75 -13.27 -9.74
CA VAL A 248 -1.84 -14.26 -9.75
C VAL A 248 -2.95 -13.78 -8.83
N GLU A 249 -4.21 -13.87 -9.26
CA GLU A 249 -5.37 -13.59 -8.41
C GLU A 249 -5.53 -14.66 -7.33
N VAL A 250 -5.87 -14.26 -6.08
CA VAL A 250 -6.00 -15.13 -4.90
C VAL A 250 -7.31 -14.90 -4.14
#